data_a86fab6c813189d00866b2a250aa3536
#
_entry.id   a86fab6c813189d00866b2a250aa3536
#
_cell.length_a   1.000
_cell.length_b   1.000
_cell.length_c   1.000
_cell.angle_alpha   90.00
_cell.angle_beta   90.00
_cell.angle_gamma   90.00
#
_symmetry.space_group_name_H-M   'P 1'
#
loop_
_entity.id
_entity.type
_entity.pdbx_description
1 polymer ?
#
loop_
_entity_poly.entity_id
_entity_poly.type
_entity_poly.pdbx_seq_one_letter_code
_entity_poly.pdbx_strand_id
1 'polypeptide(L)'
;LLAAALVAQAHGAEPVAPGSAAATWLEKVRLAAEGLEWSDDAVKHEWRLQQRPGSDAWRILDPADACVTTGDEAACRAEFARLEAAGQIPPVTGDAVIVLHGLGENRASMQPLVKHLRSRLDATVLTFGYASPRANIDDHGAALGRVVASLPQATRISFVGHSLGNLVVRRWMHLAPAPDLTRVHRMVMLGAPNQGSDLARMAARVWVLAALSHGAAKDLVLNWPEISRSLAVPACEFGIVAGGKGDGRGYSTLLEGDDDAVVRVAETKLDGARDFLLVPVSHAAMMKNSSVQEATVSFLETGRFGGAAAPAPDAPPDE
;
A
#
# COMPACT_ATOMS: atom_id res chain seq x y z
N LEU A 1 -3.52 -20.27 -7.03
CA LEU A 1 -2.30 -20.02 -7.82
C LEU A 1 -1.04 -20.55 -7.11
N LEU A 2 -0.87 -20.35 -5.77
CA LEU A 2 0.27 -20.93 -5.01
C LEU A 2 0.29 -22.48 -5.06
N ALA A 3 -0.87 -23.13 -5.06
CA ALA A 3 -0.95 -24.60 -5.13
C ALA A 3 -0.45 -25.17 -6.47
N ALA A 4 -0.58 -24.44 -7.57
CA ALA A 4 -0.11 -24.86 -8.88
C ALA A 4 1.43 -24.77 -9.01
N ALA A 5 2.07 -23.83 -8.34
CA ALA A 5 3.53 -23.69 -8.35
C ALA A 5 4.23 -24.78 -7.52
N LEU A 6 3.62 -25.23 -6.43
CA LEU A 6 4.13 -26.32 -5.57
C LEU A 6 4.04 -27.70 -6.24
N VAL A 7 3.07 -27.91 -7.13
CA VAL A 7 2.89 -29.19 -7.86
C VAL A 7 3.93 -29.34 -8.98
N ALA A 8 4.42 -28.25 -9.57
CA ALA A 8 5.43 -28.31 -10.64
C ALA A 8 6.83 -28.73 -10.13
N GLN A 9 7.16 -28.49 -8.87
CA GLN A 9 8.45 -28.92 -8.28
C GLN A 9 8.50 -30.40 -7.89
N ALA A 10 7.35 -31.07 -7.78
CA ALA A 10 7.29 -32.47 -7.36
C ALA A 10 7.41 -33.49 -8.48
N HIS A 11 7.44 -33.10 -9.75
CA HIS A 11 7.38 -34.00 -10.90
C HIS A 11 8.49 -33.74 -11.93
N GLY A 12 9.76 -33.71 -11.56
CA GLY A 12 10.91 -33.87 -12.45
C GLY A 12 10.83 -33.13 -13.80
N ALA A 13 10.32 -31.94 -13.87
CA ALA A 13 10.24 -31.15 -15.09
C ALA A 13 11.66 -30.69 -15.52
N GLU A 14 11.96 -30.81 -16.80
CA GLU A 14 13.22 -30.35 -17.37
C GLU A 14 13.48 -28.88 -17.06
N PRO A 15 14.76 -28.46 -16.87
CA PRO A 15 15.10 -27.09 -16.57
C PRO A 15 14.61 -26.16 -17.69
N VAL A 16 13.78 -25.18 -17.33
CA VAL A 16 13.25 -24.17 -18.25
C VAL A 16 14.40 -23.33 -18.80
N ALA A 17 14.52 -23.24 -20.13
CA ALA A 17 15.58 -22.51 -20.79
C ALA A 17 15.61 -21.01 -20.35
N PRO A 18 16.81 -20.45 -20.02
CA PRO A 18 16.95 -19.04 -19.67
C PRO A 18 16.41 -18.13 -20.79
N GLY A 19 15.57 -17.14 -20.44
CA GLY A 19 15.00 -16.19 -21.41
C GLY A 19 13.70 -16.65 -22.07
N SER A 20 13.17 -17.85 -21.79
CA SER A 20 11.87 -18.27 -22.28
C SER A 20 10.73 -17.51 -21.57
N ALA A 21 9.53 -17.42 -22.21
CA ALA A 21 8.35 -16.83 -21.59
C ALA A 21 7.99 -17.51 -20.24
N ALA A 22 8.24 -18.82 -20.12
CA ALA A 22 8.05 -19.58 -18.88
C ALA A 22 9.07 -19.19 -17.80
N ALA A 23 10.36 -18.98 -18.17
CA ALA A 23 11.39 -18.50 -17.24
C ALA A 23 11.06 -17.09 -16.73
N THR A 24 10.65 -16.20 -17.63
CA THR A 24 10.21 -14.84 -17.28
C THR A 24 8.97 -14.84 -16.39
N TRP A 25 8.04 -15.76 -16.61
CA TRP A 25 6.85 -15.91 -15.77
C TRP A 25 7.20 -16.44 -14.37
N LEU A 26 8.04 -17.48 -14.28
CA LEU A 26 8.51 -18.03 -13.01
C LEU A 26 9.28 -16.99 -12.19
N GLU A 27 10.10 -16.19 -12.83
CA GLU A 27 10.82 -15.09 -12.19
C GLU A 27 9.85 -14.02 -11.65
N LYS A 28 8.83 -13.62 -12.41
CA LYS A 28 7.78 -12.72 -11.93
C LYS A 28 7.01 -13.29 -10.75
N VAL A 29 6.68 -14.58 -10.76
CA VAL A 29 6.01 -15.25 -9.64
C VAL A 29 6.91 -15.29 -8.41
N ARG A 30 8.22 -15.55 -8.59
CA ARG A 30 9.20 -15.55 -7.51
C ARG A 30 9.33 -14.15 -6.89
N LEU A 31 9.52 -13.11 -7.70
CA LEU A 31 9.60 -11.72 -7.25
C LEU A 31 8.31 -11.26 -6.54
N ALA A 32 7.16 -11.70 -7.04
CA ALA A 32 5.89 -11.43 -6.38
C ALA A 32 5.79 -12.13 -5.02
N ALA A 33 6.20 -13.39 -4.91
CA ALA A 33 6.23 -14.12 -3.65
C ALA A 33 7.24 -13.52 -2.66
N GLU A 34 8.44 -13.17 -3.13
CA GLU A 34 9.45 -12.50 -2.31
C GLU A 34 8.98 -11.15 -1.77
N GLY A 35 8.22 -10.38 -2.57
CA GLY A 35 7.63 -9.12 -2.14
C GLY A 35 6.65 -9.25 -0.97
N LEU A 36 6.10 -10.46 -0.74
CA LEU A 36 5.23 -10.77 0.40
C LEU A 36 5.99 -11.23 1.65
N GLU A 37 7.31 -11.37 1.56
CA GLU A 37 8.15 -11.87 2.66
C GLU A 37 8.98 -10.79 3.35
N TRP A 38 9.21 -9.67 2.68
CA TRP A 38 10.12 -8.63 3.12
C TRP A 38 9.38 -7.31 3.34
N SER A 39 9.78 -6.59 4.39
CA SER A 39 9.32 -5.23 4.67
C SER A 39 10.46 -4.25 4.54
N ASP A 40 10.21 -3.11 3.91
CA ASP A 40 11.16 -2.00 3.82
C ASP A 40 11.36 -1.38 5.21
N ASP A 41 12.61 -1.09 5.52
CA ASP A 41 13.05 -0.37 6.71
C ASP A 41 13.62 1.01 6.36
N ALA A 42 14.24 1.14 5.18
CA ALA A 42 14.61 2.39 4.55
C ALA A 42 14.41 2.29 3.03
N VAL A 43 13.98 3.40 2.40
CA VAL A 43 13.83 3.50 0.95
C VAL A 43 14.33 4.85 0.48
N LYS A 44 15.30 4.87 -0.45
CA LYS A 44 15.84 6.08 -1.08
C LYS A 44 16.06 5.84 -2.56
N HIS A 45 15.33 6.52 -3.45
CA HIS A 45 15.46 6.37 -4.90
C HIS A 45 15.51 4.91 -5.38
N GLU A 46 14.59 4.07 -4.89
CA GLU A 46 14.50 2.62 -5.14
C GLU A 46 15.60 1.76 -4.49
N TRP A 47 16.64 2.30 -3.88
CA TRP A 47 17.48 1.57 -2.94
C TRP A 47 16.67 1.20 -1.71
N ARG A 48 16.81 -0.03 -1.23
CA ARG A 48 16.02 -0.57 -0.12
C ARG A 48 16.88 -1.30 0.89
N LEU A 49 16.70 -0.93 2.13
CA LEU A 49 17.08 -1.78 3.27
C LEU A 49 15.82 -2.51 3.71
N GLN A 50 15.85 -3.83 3.75
CA GLN A 50 14.69 -4.66 4.06
C GLN A 50 14.97 -5.64 5.18
N GLN A 51 13.95 -5.84 6.03
CA GLN A 51 13.89 -6.86 7.05
C GLN A 51 12.86 -7.94 6.66
N ARG A 52 13.14 -9.20 6.98
CA ARG A 52 12.16 -10.28 6.89
C ARG A 52 11.45 -10.43 8.24
N PRO A 53 10.15 -10.09 8.36
CA PRO A 53 9.42 -10.19 9.62
C PRO A 53 9.49 -11.60 10.23
N GLY A 54 9.71 -11.66 11.55
CA GLY A 54 9.84 -12.91 12.28
C GLY A 54 11.17 -13.64 12.11
N SER A 55 12.20 -12.96 11.56
CA SER A 55 13.57 -13.50 11.45
C SER A 55 14.61 -12.40 11.61
N ASP A 56 15.87 -12.78 11.82
CA ASP A 56 17.01 -11.86 11.87
C ASP A 56 17.63 -11.59 10.48
N ALA A 57 16.92 -11.96 9.41
CA ALA A 57 17.41 -11.78 8.05
C ALA A 57 17.14 -10.37 7.54
N TRP A 58 18.18 -9.74 7.04
CA TRP A 58 18.17 -8.43 6.39
C TRP A 58 18.81 -8.50 5.01
N ARG A 59 18.44 -7.56 4.14
CA ARG A 59 19.07 -7.41 2.83
C ARG A 59 19.02 -5.97 2.34
N ILE A 60 19.90 -5.69 1.37
CA ILE A 60 19.90 -4.46 0.59
C ILE A 60 19.58 -4.81 -0.85
N LEU A 61 18.60 -4.10 -1.43
CA LEU A 61 18.32 -4.13 -2.86
C LEU A 61 18.74 -2.83 -3.51
N ASP A 62 19.30 -2.94 -4.72
CA ASP A 62 19.56 -1.81 -5.59
C ASP A 62 18.30 -1.36 -6.36
N PRO A 63 18.34 -0.28 -7.16
CA PRO A 63 17.21 0.19 -7.95
C PRO A 63 16.67 -0.79 -9.01
N ALA A 64 17.44 -1.82 -9.37
CA ALA A 64 17.02 -2.89 -10.25
C ALA A 64 16.42 -4.10 -9.51
N ASP A 65 16.19 -3.96 -8.18
CA ASP A 65 15.77 -5.04 -7.28
C ASP A 65 16.79 -6.20 -7.18
N ALA A 66 18.05 -5.97 -7.59
CA ALA A 66 19.11 -6.95 -7.37
C ALA A 66 19.57 -6.88 -5.91
N CYS A 67 19.78 -8.06 -5.30
CA CYS A 67 20.27 -8.15 -3.94
C CYS A 67 21.78 -7.87 -3.90
N VAL A 68 22.14 -6.77 -3.24
CA VAL A 68 23.56 -6.31 -3.10
C VAL A 68 24.20 -6.96 -1.89
N THR A 69 23.48 -7.06 -0.79
CA THR A 69 23.98 -7.56 0.50
C THR A 69 22.89 -8.29 1.24
N THR A 70 23.26 -9.36 1.93
CA THR A 70 22.40 -10.07 2.91
C THR A 70 23.17 -10.24 4.21
N GLY A 71 22.49 -10.26 5.33
CA GLY A 71 23.13 -10.43 6.63
C GLY A 71 22.17 -10.19 7.78
N ASP A 72 22.72 -9.85 8.92
CA ASP A 72 21.98 -9.33 10.07
C ASP A 72 21.70 -7.82 9.94
N GLU A 73 20.95 -7.27 10.89
CA GLU A 73 20.60 -5.86 10.94
C GLU A 73 21.85 -4.96 10.94
N ALA A 74 22.81 -5.24 11.80
CA ALA A 74 24.00 -4.39 11.99
C ALA A 74 24.84 -4.31 10.72
N ALA A 75 25.10 -5.46 10.08
CA ALA A 75 25.87 -5.54 8.84
C ALA A 75 25.15 -4.81 7.69
N CYS A 76 23.85 -5.04 7.51
CA CYS A 76 23.11 -4.41 6.43
C CYS A 76 22.95 -2.89 6.64
N ARG A 77 22.71 -2.43 7.89
CA ARG A 77 22.68 -0.98 8.19
C ARG A 77 24.01 -0.30 7.96
N ALA A 78 25.10 -0.94 8.38
CA ALA A 78 26.46 -0.40 8.15
C ALA A 78 26.78 -0.28 6.66
N GLU A 79 26.43 -1.30 5.86
CA GLU A 79 26.64 -1.26 4.41
C GLU A 79 25.74 -0.22 3.73
N PHE A 80 24.46 -0.11 4.13
CA PHE A 80 23.57 0.92 3.59
C PHE A 80 24.11 2.34 3.87
N ALA A 81 24.57 2.60 5.09
CA ALA A 81 25.21 3.87 5.46
C ALA A 81 26.51 4.11 4.69
N ARG A 82 27.31 3.06 4.43
CA ARG A 82 28.52 3.17 3.59
C ARG A 82 28.19 3.56 2.16
N LEU A 83 27.14 2.98 1.57
CA LEU A 83 26.66 3.32 0.22
C LEU A 83 26.16 4.78 0.16
N GLU A 84 25.47 5.26 1.20
CA GLU A 84 25.07 6.65 1.33
C GLU A 84 26.28 7.59 1.42
N ALA A 85 27.23 7.29 2.29
CA ALA A 85 28.44 8.10 2.46
C ALA A 85 29.31 8.13 1.19
N ALA A 86 29.28 7.07 0.39
CA ALA A 86 29.95 7.00 -0.92
C ALA A 86 29.17 7.71 -2.05
N GLY A 87 28.00 8.30 -1.76
CA GLY A 87 27.15 8.98 -2.74
C GLY A 87 26.45 8.06 -3.74
N GLN A 88 26.46 6.74 -3.51
CA GLN A 88 25.76 5.77 -4.36
C GLN A 88 24.25 5.79 -4.09
N ILE A 89 23.86 6.07 -2.86
CA ILE A 89 22.46 6.30 -2.46
C ILE A 89 22.31 7.80 -2.20
N PRO A 90 21.74 8.57 -3.16
CA PRO A 90 21.56 10.00 -2.95
C PRO A 90 20.48 10.28 -1.90
N PRO A 91 20.53 11.41 -1.19
CA PRO A 91 19.47 11.80 -0.28
C PRO A 91 18.18 12.13 -1.03
N VAL A 92 17.04 11.85 -0.41
CA VAL A 92 15.73 12.33 -0.87
C VAL A 92 15.51 13.72 -0.27
N THR A 93 15.43 14.74 -1.13
CA THR A 93 15.26 16.13 -0.75
C THR A 93 13.95 16.71 -1.28
N GLY A 94 13.45 17.76 -0.66
CA GLY A 94 12.22 18.43 -1.11
C GLY A 94 10.98 17.58 -0.86
N ASP A 95 10.12 17.50 -1.87
CA ASP A 95 8.85 16.80 -1.77
C ASP A 95 9.01 15.30 -2.07
N ALA A 96 8.39 14.48 -1.25
CA ALA A 96 8.32 13.04 -1.43
C ALA A 96 6.87 12.54 -1.42
N VAL A 97 6.58 11.53 -2.23
CA VAL A 97 5.30 10.80 -2.23
C VAL A 97 5.59 9.35 -1.94
N ILE A 98 5.04 8.80 -0.86
CA ILE A 98 5.18 7.38 -0.50
C ILE A 98 3.89 6.66 -0.89
N VAL A 99 4.03 5.64 -1.76
CA VAL A 99 2.92 4.86 -2.31
C VAL A 99 2.90 3.48 -1.66
N LEU A 100 1.72 3.06 -1.13
CA LEU A 100 1.53 1.82 -0.38
C LEU A 100 0.52 0.89 -1.07
N HIS A 101 0.86 -0.38 -1.20
CA HIS A 101 0.00 -1.42 -1.78
C HIS A 101 -1.04 -1.97 -0.79
N GLY A 102 -1.94 -2.83 -1.26
CA GLY A 102 -2.99 -3.50 -0.47
C GLY A 102 -2.56 -4.83 0.15
N LEU A 103 -3.51 -5.49 0.82
CA LEU A 103 -3.34 -6.81 1.42
C LEU A 103 -3.04 -7.87 0.35
N GLY A 104 -2.02 -8.70 0.58
CA GLY A 104 -1.63 -9.75 -0.36
C GLY A 104 -1.03 -9.25 -1.67
N GLU A 105 -0.80 -7.96 -1.78
CA GLU A 105 -0.12 -7.30 -2.89
C GLU A 105 1.36 -7.02 -2.56
N ASN A 106 2.08 -6.47 -3.53
CA ASN A 106 3.44 -5.98 -3.38
C ASN A 106 3.63 -4.69 -4.19
N ARG A 107 4.82 -4.10 -4.15
CA ARG A 107 5.16 -2.85 -4.86
C ARG A 107 4.83 -2.87 -6.35
N ALA A 108 4.90 -4.04 -6.99
CA ALA A 108 4.64 -4.16 -8.43
C ALA A 108 3.17 -3.86 -8.78
N SER A 109 2.21 -4.10 -7.87
CA SER A 109 0.81 -3.76 -8.11
C SER A 109 0.58 -2.26 -8.28
N MET A 110 1.42 -1.43 -7.63
CA MET A 110 1.33 0.03 -7.67
C MET A 110 2.03 0.66 -8.87
N GLN A 111 2.84 -0.09 -9.63
CA GLN A 111 3.69 0.46 -10.69
C GLN A 111 2.95 1.28 -11.77
N PRO A 112 1.74 0.91 -12.21
CA PRO A 112 1.01 1.76 -13.18
C PRO A 112 0.75 3.17 -12.64
N LEU A 113 0.32 3.29 -11.38
CA LEU A 113 0.11 4.58 -10.72
C LEU A 113 1.44 5.30 -10.47
N VAL A 114 2.44 4.61 -9.92
CA VAL A 114 3.76 5.17 -9.63
C VAL A 114 4.41 5.77 -10.89
N LYS A 115 4.34 5.05 -12.01
CA LYS A 115 4.85 5.55 -13.30
C LYS A 115 4.13 6.84 -13.73
N HIS A 116 2.81 6.89 -13.54
CA HIS A 116 2.02 8.07 -13.85
C HIS A 116 2.40 9.25 -12.93
N LEU A 117 2.47 9.04 -11.62
CA LEU A 117 2.88 10.08 -10.66
C LEU A 117 4.28 10.64 -10.97
N ARG A 118 5.26 9.77 -11.26
CA ARG A 118 6.62 10.18 -11.65
C ARG A 118 6.67 11.01 -12.91
N SER A 119 5.73 10.83 -13.84
CA SER A 119 5.68 11.61 -15.07
C SER A 119 5.01 12.97 -14.92
N ARG A 120 4.32 13.22 -13.79
CA ARG A 120 3.47 14.40 -13.59
C ARG A 120 3.91 15.29 -12.44
N LEU A 121 4.49 14.72 -11.38
CA LEU A 121 4.82 15.45 -10.16
C LEU A 121 6.31 15.82 -10.13
N ASP A 122 6.58 17.03 -9.67
CA ASP A 122 7.93 17.45 -9.27
C ASP A 122 8.19 17.01 -7.81
N ALA A 123 8.24 15.71 -7.60
CA ALA A 123 8.45 15.08 -6.30
C ALA A 123 9.14 13.72 -6.45
N THR A 124 9.90 13.31 -5.44
CA THR A 124 10.44 11.95 -5.39
C THR A 124 9.34 10.95 -5.03
N VAL A 125 8.92 10.12 -5.98
CA VAL A 125 7.89 9.09 -5.76
C VAL A 125 8.55 7.78 -5.37
N LEU A 126 8.32 7.34 -4.13
CA LEU A 126 8.83 6.13 -3.51
C LEU A 126 7.70 5.11 -3.35
N THR A 127 8.04 3.82 -3.39
CA THR A 127 7.10 2.75 -3.02
C THR A 127 7.52 2.15 -1.69
N PHE A 128 6.57 1.94 -0.79
CA PHE A 128 6.78 1.19 0.44
C PHE A 128 6.29 -0.24 0.26
N GLY A 129 7.21 -1.20 0.35
CA GLY A 129 6.91 -2.63 0.35
C GLY A 129 6.83 -3.17 1.77
N TYR A 130 5.81 -3.96 2.07
CA TYR A 130 5.66 -4.59 3.37
C TYR A 130 5.02 -5.97 3.27
N ALA A 131 5.43 -6.88 4.12
CA ALA A 131 5.01 -8.27 4.11
C ALA A 131 3.62 -8.42 4.75
N SER A 132 2.57 -7.90 4.10
CA SER A 132 1.21 -7.83 4.65
C SER A 132 0.64 -9.17 5.17
N PRO A 133 1.02 -10.36 4.66
CA PRO A 133 0.57 -11.62 5.22
C PRO A 133 1.35 -12.08 6.46
N ARG A 134 2.53 -11.48 6.75
CA ARG A 134 3.47 -11.99 7.77
C ARG A 134 3.47 -11.21 9.06
N ALA A 135 3.08 -9.95 9.04
CA ALA A 135 3.07 -9.06 10.18
C ALA A 135 1.73 -8.35 10.32
N ASN A 136 1.44 -7.80 11.46
CA ASN A 136 0.20 -7.09 11.77
C ASN A 136 0.26 -5.61 11.33
N ILE A 137 -0.85 -4.88 11.46
CA ILE A 137 -0.92 -3.46 11.06
C ILE A 137 0.03 -2.60 11.93
N ASP A 138 0.24 -2.94 13.20
CA ASP A 138 1.15 -2.23 14.10
C ASP A 138 2.59 -2.32 13.62
N ASP A 139 3.04 -3.52 13.28
CA ASP A 139 4.38 -3.77 12.75
C ASP A 139 4.61 -3.03 11.41
N HIS A 140 3.59 -3.00 10.56
CA HIS A 140 3.66 -2.27 9.29
C HIS A 140 3.69 -0.75 9.49
N GLY A 141 2.90 -0.23 10.44
CA GLY A 141 2.95 1.18 10.83
C GLY A 141 4.32 1.57 11.39
N ALA A 142 4.91 0.72 12.24
CA ALA A 142 6.25 0.93 12.77
C ALA A 142 7.34 0.90 11.66
N ALA A 143 7.24 -0.04 10.70
CA ALA A 143 8.14 -0.12 9.57
C ALA A 143 8.04 1.13 8.67
N LEU A 144 6.83 1.61 8.38
CA LEU A 144 6.62 2.87 7.66
C LEU A 144 7.27 4.05 8.41
N GLY A 145 7.18 4.07 9.75
CA GLY A 145 7.84 5.08 10.58
C GLY A 145 9.36 5.10 10.40
N ARG A 146 10.00 3.94 10.31
CA ARG A 146 11.44 3.86 10.03
C ARG A 146 11.79 4.36 8.63
N VAL A 147 10.96 4.04 7.63
CA VAL A 147 11.11 4.59 6.27
C VAL A 147 11.01 6.13 6.30
N VAL A 148 9.99 6.71 6.96
CA VAL A 148 9.85 8.17 7.08
C VAL A 148 11.06 8.78 7.81
N ALA A 149 11.54 8.15 8.88
CA ALA A 149 12.72 8.61 9.62
C ALA A 149 14.01 8.54 8.77
N SER A 150 14.09 7.62 7.78
CA SER A 150 15.20 7.52 6.84
C SER A 150 15.26 8.66 5.81
N LEU A 151 14.24 9.54 5.79
CA LEU A 151 14.10 10.65 4.85
C LEU A 151 14.22 12.03 5.56
N PRO A 152 15.32 12.33 6.28
CA PRO A 152 15.41 13.56 7.09
C PRO A 152 15.44 14.85 6.27
N GLN A 153 15.80 14.77 4.99
CA GLN A 153 15.90 15.93 4.09
C GLN A 153 14.63 16.11 3.21
N ALA A 154 13.66 15.20 3.28
CA ALA A 154 12.36 15.42 2.68
C ALA A 154 11.58 16.43 3.51
N THR A 155 11.22 17.56 2.90
CA THR A 155 10.56 18.68 3.60
C THR A 155 9.05 18.48 3.69
N ARG A 156 8.44 17.88 2.67
CA ARG A 156 7.01 17.53 2.64
C ARG A 156 6.87 16.08 2.19
N ILE A 157 6.06 15.32 2.91
CA ILE A 157 5.79 13.91 2.60
C ILE A 157 4.29 13.75 2.38
N SER A 158 3.92 13.27 1.19
CA SER A 158 2.53 12.90 0.88
C SER A 158 2.42 11.38 0.79
N PHE A 159 1.22 10.86 1.05
CA PHE A 159 0.94 9.42 0.99
C PHE A 159 -0.13 9.11 -0.03
N VAL A 160 0.04 8.00 -0.72
CA VAL A 160 -1.00 7.38 -1.56
C VAL A 160 -1.13 5.93 -1.14
N GLY A 161 -2.24 5.57 -0.51
CA GLY A 161 -2.49 4.20 -0.08
C GLY A 161 -3.53 3.52 -0.97
N HIS A 162 -3.34 2.23 -1.25
CA HIS A 162 -4.38 1.36 -1.79
C HIS A 162 -4.86 0.41 -0.70
N SER A 163 -6.18 0.31 -0.52
CA SER A 163 -6.79 -0.67 0.39
C SER A 163 -6.15 -0.65 1.80
N LEU A 164 -5.57 -1.75 2.27
CA LEU A 164 -4.85 -1.88 3.54
C LEU A 164 -3.75 -0.81 3.70
N GLY A 165 -3.09 -0.39 2.63
CA GLY A 165 -2.02 0.62 2.69
C GLY A 165 -2.46 1.92 3.36
N ASN A 166 -3.75 2.29 3.24
CA ASN A 166 -4.31 3.45 3.92
C ASN A 166 -4.36 3.28 5.44
N LEU A 167 -4.69 2.08 5.90
CA LEU A 167 -4.74 1.77 7.32
C LEU A 167 -3.35 1.73 7.94
N VAL A 168 -2.34 1.26 7.18
CA VAL A 168 -0.93 1.31 7.59
C VAL A 168 -0.46 2.75 7.80
N VAL A 169 -0.80 3.67 6.86
CA VAL A 169 -0.48 5.11 7.02
C VAL A 169 -1.19 5.70 8.23
N ARG A 170 -2.50 5.43 8.42
CA ARG A 170 -3.27 5.92 9.57
C ARG A 170 -2.74 5.35 10.89
N ARG A 171 -2.29 4.08 10.90
CA ARG A 171 -1.67 3.47 12.08
C ARG A 171 -0.34 4.13 12.40
N TRP A 172 0.51 4.35 11.40
CA TRP A 172 1.74 5.10 11.57
C TRP A 172 1.46 6.51 12.12
N MET A 173 0.49 7.24 11.57
CA MET A 173 0.15 8.59 12.05
C MET A 173 -0.29 8.61 13.52
N HIS A 174 -0.92 7.53 14.01
CA HIS A 174 -1.30 7.38 15.42
C HIS A 174 -0.07 7.21 16.32
N LEU A 175 1.00 6.60 15.82
CA LEU A 175 2.22 6.29 16.57
C LEU A 175 3.33 7.33 16.39
N ALA A 176 3.25 8.12 15.30
CA ALA A 176 4.35 8.97 14.86
C ALA A 176 4.63 10.12 15.83
N PRO A 177 5.92 10.48 16.02
CA PRO A 177 6.29 11.67 16.77
C PRO A 177 5.86 12.94 16.02
N ALA A 178 5.56 14.01 16.79
CA ALA A 178 5.10 15.28 16.24
C ALA A 178 5.99 15.86 15.11
N PRO A 179 7.34 15.80 15.18
CA PRO A 179 8.18 16.30 14.10
C PRO A 179 7.95 15.61 12.75
N ASP A 180 7.63 14.32 12.75
CA ASP A 180 7.33 13.59 11.51
C ASP A 180 5.95 13.96 10.97
N LEU A 181 4.96 14.13 11.85
CA LEU A 181 3.61 14.54 11.48
C LEU A 181 3.57 15.95 10.85
N THR A 182 4.44 16.86 11.28
CA THR A 182 4.51 18.22 10.72
C THR A 182 5.00 18.25 9.27
N ARG A 183 5.67 17.19 8.81
CA ARG A 183 6.11 17.06 7.42
C ARG A 183 5.05 16.42 6.52
N VAL A 184 3.97 15.88 7.09
CA VAL A 184 2.91 15.26 6.29
C VAL A 184 2.11 16.35 5.59
N HIS A 185 2.11 16.31 4.26
CA HIS A 185 1.46 17.33 3.45
C HIS A 185 0.06 16.92 3.02
N ARG A 186 -0.09 15.81 2.28
CA ARG A 186 -1.38 15.31 1.79
C ARG A 186 -1.46 13.80 1.80
N MET A 187 -2.69 13.27 1.81
CA MET A 187 -2.95 11.84 1.68
C MET A 187 -4.08 11.57 0.69
N VAL A 188 -3.85 10.65 -0.26
CA VAL A 188 -4.90 10.12 -1.14
C VAL A 188 -5.19 8.68 -0.76
N MET A 189 -6.45 8.41 -0.45
CA MET A 189 -6.94 7.08 -0.05
C MET A 189 -7.67 6.42 -1.21
N LEU A 190 -7.14 5.34 -1.75
CA LEU A 190 -7.72 4.59 -2.86
C LEU A 190 -8.36 3.31 -2.32
N GLY A 191 -9.67 3.15 -2.46
CA GLY A 191 -10.41 1.97 -2.02
C GLY A 191 -10.19 1.60 -0.56
N ALA A 192 -10.09 2.59 0.34
CA ALA A 192 -9.72 2.39 1.73
C ALA A 192 -10.88 1.81 2.55
N PRO A 193 -10.71 0.67 3.26
CA PRO A 193 -11.73 0.15 4.17
C PRO A 193 -11.72 0.90 5.51
N ASN A 194 -12.01 2.20 5.48
CA ASN A 194 -11.92 3.10 6.64
C ASN A 194 -12.90 2.75 7.78
N GLN A 195 -14.02 2.09 7.44
CA GLN A 195 -15.03 1.60 8.39
C GLN A 195 -14.96 0.07 8.58
N GLY A 196 -13.86 -0.56 8.15
CA GLY A 196 -13.72 -2.01 8.04
C GLY A 196 -14.18 -2.53 6.69
N SER A 197 -14.30 -3.83 6.54
CA SER A 197 -14.77 -4.49 5.32
C SER A 197 -15.79 -5.56 5.67
N ASP A 198 -17.00 -5.44 5.14
CA ASP A 198 -18.03 -6.47 5.27
C ASP A 198 -17.60 -7.78 4.62
N LEU A 199 -16.90 -7.70 3.49
CA LEU A 199 -16.35 -8.89 2.85
C LEU A 199 -15.35 -9.61 3.77
N ALA A 200 -14.48 -8.88 4.46
CA ALA A 200 -13.57 -9.46 5.45
C ALA A 200 -14.33 -10.05 6.64
N ARG A 201 -15.37 -9.37 7.13
CA ARG A 201 -16.24 -9.88 8.21
C ARG A 201 -17.03 -11.13 7.78
N MET A 202 -17.49 -11.19 6.54
CA MET A 202 -18.15 -12.39 5.99
C MET A 202 -17.18 -13.55 5.85
N ALA A 203 -15.96 -13.30 5.36
CA ALA A 203 -14.89 -14.31 5.29
C ALA A 203 -14.55 -14.88 6.67
N ALA A 204 -14.58 -14.06 7.73
CA ALA A 204 -14.36 -14.48 9.12
C ALA A 204 -15.42 -15.47 9.63
N ARG A 205 -16.66 -15.34 9.17
CA ARG A 205 -17.75 -16.27 9.55
C ARG A 205 -17.56 -17.66 8.98
N VAL A 206 -16.79 -17.79 7.92
CA VAL A 206 -16.34 -19.08 7.40
C VAL A 206 -15.05 -19.45 8.14
N TRP A 207 -15.17 -20.16 9.27
CA TRP A 207 -14.09 -20.48 10.21
C TRP A 207 -12.79 -20.97 9.57
N VAL A 208 -12.86 -21.62 8.41
CA VAL A 208 -11.69 -22.08 7.63
C VAL A 208 -10.85 -20.90 7.15
N LEU A 209 -11.47 -19.81 6.71
CA LEU A 209 -10.76 -18.60 6.28
C LEU A 209 -10.20 -17.83 7.47
N ALA A 210 -10.92 -17.81 8.59
CA ALA A 210 -10.42 -17.21 9.83
C ALA A 210 -9.18 -17.96 10.37
N ALA A 211 -9.16 -19.28 10.29
CA ALA A 211 -8.00 -20.11 10.69
C ALA A 211 -6.77 -19.92 9.78
N LEU A 212 -6.97 -19.48 8.54
CA LEU A 212 -5.91 -19.17 7.59
C LEU A 212 -5.51 -17.68 7.62
N SER A 213 -6.20 -16.84 8.39
CA SER A 213 -5.87 -15.41 8.50
C SER A 213 -4.63 -15.24 9.36
N HIS A 214 -3.59 -14.66 8.77
CA HIS A 214 -2.33 -14.31 9.43
C HIS A 214 -2.00 -12.84 9.15
N GLY A 215 -1.10 -12.25 9.95
CA GLY A 215 -0.65 -10.89 9.76
C GLY A 215 -1.80 -9.87 9.74
N ALA A 216 -1.70 -8.88 8.87
CA ALA A 216 -2.68 -7.80 8.76
C ALA A 216 -4.09 -8.26 8.33
N ALA A 217 -4.23 -9.42 7.67
CA ALA A 217 -5.54 -10.00 7.38
C ALA A 217 -6.32 -10.34 8.65
N LYS A 218 -5.63 -10.86 9.69
CA LYS A 218 -6.22 -11.14 11.00
C LYS A 218 -6.78 -9.87 11.65
N ASP A 219 -6.08 -8.76 11.53
CA ASP A 219 -6.50 -7.47 12.10
C ASP A 219 -7.80 -6.97 11.45
N LEU A 220 -7.89 -7.04 10.11
CA LEU A 220 -9.10 -6.65 9.38
C LEU A 220 -10.32 -7.53 9.69
N VAL A 221 -10.08 -8.82 9.87
CA VAL A 221 -11.12 -9.84 10.00
C VAL A 221 -11.58 -10.00 11.46
N LEU A 222 -10.64 -10.11 12.40
CA LEU A 222 -10.93 -10.50 13.80
C LEU A 222 -10.76 -9.36 14.80
N ASN A 223 -9.85 -8.41 14.54
CA ASN A 223 -9.45 -7.39 15.51
C ASN A 223 -9.94 -5.98 15.14
N TRP A 224 -10.83 -5.85 14.14
CA TRP A 224 -11.26 -4.54 13.65
C TRP A 224 -11.72 -3.56 14.76
N PRO A 225 -12.53 -3.95 15.77
CA PRO A 225 -12.95 -3.02 16.81
C PRO A 225 -11.80 -2.43 17.63
N GLU A 226 -10.69 -3.15 17.76
CA GLU A 226 -9.48 -2.69 18.44
C GLU A 226 -8.62 -1.82 17.51
N ILE A 227 -8.34 -2.32 16.33
CA ILE A 227 -7.54 -1.63 15.32
C ILE A 227 -8.16 -0.28 14.95
N SER A 228 -9.48 -0.23 14.73
CA SER A 228 -10.16 1.02 14.33
C SER A 228 -9.95 2.18 15.32
N ARG A 229 -9.87 1.89 16.63
CA ARG A 229 -9.60 2.91 17.66
C ARG A 229 -8.16 3.42 17.66
N SER A 230 -7.26 2.68 17.06
CA SER A 230 -5.83 2.99 16.96
C SER A 230 -5.42 3.52 15.60
N LEU A 231 -6.38 3.88 14.74
CA LEU A 231 -6.16 4.51 13.45
C LEU A 231 -6.44 6.01 13.55
N ALA A 232 -5.43 6.83 13.30
CA ALA A 232 -5.61 8.28 13.26
C ALA A 232 -6.56 8.70 12.12
N VAL A 233 -7.34 9.75 12.34
CA VAL A 233 -7.84 10.58 11.25
C VAL A 233 -6.69 11.49 10.83
N PRO A 234 -6.29 11.55 9.55
CA PRO A 234 -5.17 12.39 9.15
C PRO A 234 -5.41 13.87 9.50
N ALA A 235 -4.43 14.51 10.15
CA ALA A 235 -4.48 15.95 10.41
C ALA A 235 -4.13 16.79 9.18
N CYS A 236 -3.53 16.19 8.15
CA CYS A 236 -3.26 16.81 6.86
C CYS A 236 -4.52 16.80 5.97
N GLU A 237 -4.48 17.55 4.86
CA GLU A 237 -5.50 17.42 3.82
C GLU A 237 -5.51 16.00 3.25
N PHE A 238 -6.66 15.35 3.25
CA PHE A 238 -6.80 14.03 2.63
C PHE A 238 -8.05 13.92 1.78
N GLY A 239 -7.95 13.13 0.70
CA GLY A 239 -9.05 12.84 -0.20
C GLY A 239 -9.24 11.34 -0.36
N ILE A 240 -10.47 10.93 -0.68
CA ILE A 240 -10.87 9.54 -0.81
C ILE A 240 -11.37 9.29 -2.22
N VAL A 241 -10.78 8.30 -2.90
CA VAL A 241 -11.31 7.74 -4.15
C VAL A 241 -11.94 6.39 -3.82
N ALA A 242 -13.25 6.31 -4.00
CA ALA A 242 -13.99 5.06 -3.89
C ALA A 242 -14.20 4.45 -5.29
N GLY A 243 -14.03 3.15 -5.41
CA GLY A 243 -14.49 2.41 -6.59
C GLY A 243 -15.95 1.97 -6.39
N GLY A 244 -16.70 1.95 -7.47
CA GLY A 244 -18.09 1.51 -7.49
C GLY A 244 -18.68 1.73 -8.87
N LYS A 245 -19.91 1.30 -9.11
CA LYS A 245 -20.60 1.55 -10.39
C LYS A 245 -21.43 2.82 -10.40
N GLY A 246 -21.76 3.37 -9.22
CA GLY A 246 -22.70 4.48 -9.08
C GLY A 246 -24.17 4.07 -9.29
N ASP A 247 -24.45 2.77 -9.26
CA ASP A 247 -25.79 2.20 -9.52
C ASP A 247 -26.47 1.62 -8.28
N GLY A 248 -25.84 1.77 -7.10
CA GLY A 248 -26.32 1.23 -5.83
C GLY A 248 -26.21 -0.28 -5.68
N ARG A 249 -25.57 -1.00 -6.63
CA ARG A 249 -25.40 -2.46 -6.62
C ARG A 249 -23.94 -2.89 -6.59
N GLY A 250 -23.04 -2.09 -7.17
CA GLY A 250 -21.63 -2.34 -7.20
C GLY A 250 -21.18 -3.52 -8.08
N TYR A 251 -19.97 -3.99 -7.85
CA TYR A 251 -19.34 -5.08 -8.61
C TYR A 251 -19.54 -6.46 -7.96
N SER A 252 -19.79 -6.51 -6.65
CA SER A 252 -19.97 -7.77 -5.91
C SER A 252 -21.46 -8.07 -5.70
N THR A 253 -21.86 -9.33 -5.93
CA THR A 253 -23.20 -9.82 -5.56
C THR A 253 -23.30 -10.23 -4.08
N LEU A 254 -22.19 -10.17 -3.34
CA LEU A 254 -22.11 -10.56 -1.94
C LEU A 254 -22.22 -9.35 -1.00
N LEU A 255 -22.05 -8.13 -1.52
CA LEU A 255 -22.08 -6.90 -0.77
C LEU A 255 -23.38 -6.13 -1.03
N GLU A 256 -23.95 -5.51 -0.01
CA GLU A 256 -25.12 -4.64 -0.17
C GLU A 256 -24.69 -3.21 -0.48
N GLY A 257 -25.30 -2.61 -1.49
CA GLY A 257 -25.00 -1.25 -1.94
C GLY A 257 -23.87 -1.22 -2.97
N ASP A 258 -23.39 -0.02 -3.29
CA ASP A 258 -22.34 0.17 -4.29
C ASP A 258 -20.97 -0.19 -3.72
N ASP A 259 -20.18 -0.90 -4.50
CA ASP A 259 -18.87 -1.44 -4.09
C ASP A 259 -17.91 -1.59 -5.28
N ASP A 260 -16.62 -1.77 -4.97
CA ASP A 260 -15.55 -2.04 -5.94
C ASP A 260 -15.20 -3.53 -6.10
N ALA A 261 -16.04 -4.44 -5.64
CA ALA A 261 -15.91 -5.89 -5.48
C ALA A 261 -15.25 -6.35 -4.16
N VAL A 262 -14.65 -5.45 -3.37
CA VAL A 262 -13.97 -5.76 -2.11
C VAL A 262 -14.44 -4.87 -0.96
N VAL A 263 -14.57 -3.56 -1.23
CA VAL A 263 -14.92 -2.53 -0.26
C VAL A 263 -16.15 -1.78 -0.78
N ARG A 264 -17.15 -1.61 0.08
CA ARG A 264 -18.33 -0.80 -0.25
C ARG A 264 -17.95 0.67 -0.26
N VAL A 265 -18.60 1.46 -1.12
CA VAL A 265 -18.44 2.93 -1.16
C VAL A 265 -18.68 3.53 0.23
N ALA A 266 -19.68 3.04 0.97
CA ALA A 266 -19.97 3.48 2.34
C ALA A 266 -18.80 3.19 3.31
N GLU A 267 -18.10 2.09 3.15
CA GLU A 267 -16.97 1.70 4.00
C GLU A 267 -15.71 2.54 3.76
N THR A 268 -15.61 3.21 2.61
CA THR A 268 -14.48 4.09 2.32
C THR A 268 -14.57 5.44 3.02
N LYS A 269 -15.74 5.86 3.46
CA LYS A 269 -15.96 7.18 4.07
C LYS A 269 -15.16 7.35 5.35
N LEU A 270 -14.62 8.55 5.56
CA LEU A 270 -13.94 8.98 6.77
C LEU A 270 -14.19 10.47 6.96
N ASP A 271 -14.67 10.84 8.14
CA ASP A 271 -14.94 12.22 8.48
C ASP A 271 -13.65 13.06 8.42
N GLY A 272 -13.77 14.30 7.96
CA GLY A 272 -12.63 15.20 7.76
C GLY A 272 -11.99 15.09 6.38
N ALA A 273 -12.44 14.19 5.50
CA ALA A 273 -12.00 14.15 4.11
C ALA A 273 -12.32 15.48 3.41
N ARG A 274 -11.28 16.08 2.80
CA ARG A 274 -11.42 17.35 2.09
C ARG A 274 -12.17 17.20 0.77
N ASP A 275 -12.07 16.00 0.17
CA ASP A 275 -12.74 15.68 -1.09
C ASP A 275 -13.03 14.17 -1.18
N PHE A 276 -14.06 13.81 -1.93
CA PHE A 276 -14.50 12.44 -2.15
C PHE A 276 -14.86 12.25 -3.62
N LEU A 277 -14.30 11.21 -4.24
CA LEU A 277 -14.55 10.89 -5.65
C LEU A 277 -14.99 9.44 -5.79
N LEU A 278 -16.15 9.20 -6.41
CA LEU A 278 -16.57 7.88 -6.87
C LEU A 278 -16.15 7.67 -8.32
N VAL A 279 -15.43 6.58 -8.59
CA VAL A 279 -14.98 6.23 -9.95
C VAL A 279 -15.55 4.86 -10.31
N PRO A 280 -16.09 4.66 -11.53
CA PRO A 280 -16.60 3.37 -11.98
C PRO A 280 -15.43 2.40 -12.28
N VAL A 281 -14.84 1.85 -11.22
CA VAL A 281 -13.66 0.98 -11.28
C VAL A 281 -13.71 -0.07 -10.18
N SER A 282 -13.28 -1.29 -10.49
CA SER A 282 -13.12 -2.35 -9.49
C SER A 282 -11.83 -2.16 -8.68
N HIS A 283 -11.79 -2.73 -7.47
CA HIS A 283 -10.68 -2.63 -6.52
C HIS A 283 -9.31 -2.90 -7.15
N ALA A 284 -9.16 -4.02 -7.82
CA ALA A 284 -7.90 -4.43 -8.43
C ALA A 284 -7.51 -3.60 -9.67
N ALA A 285 -8.45 -2.85 -10.27
CA ALA A 285 -8.19 -2.07 -11.47
C ALA A 285 -7.84 -0.61 -11.18
N MET A 286 -7.97 -0.13 -9.93
CA MET A 286 -7.77 1.28 -9.56
C MET A 286 -6.42 1.82 -10.04
N MET A 287 -5.33 1.07 -9.84
CA MET A 287 -3.97 1.53 -10.18
C MET A 287 -3.76 1.76 -11.68
N LYS A 288 -4.56 1.10 -12.52
CA LYS A 288 -4.48 1.21 -14.00
C LYS A 288 -5.51 2.17 -14.58
N ASN A 289 -6.47 2.63 -13.79
CA ASN A 289 -7.54 3.51 -14.24
C ASN A 289 -7.03 4.96 -14.36
N SER A 290 -7.16 5.54 -15.55
CA SER A 290 -6.65 6.90 -15.84
C SER A 290 -7.34 7.98 -15.02
N SER A 291 -8.65 7.84 -14.73
CA SER A 291 -9.37 8.81 -13.91
C SER A 291 -8.88 8.79 -12.46
N VAL A 292 -8.55 7.60 -11.90
CA VAL A 292 -7.95 7.47 -10.58
C VAL A 292 -6.55 8.09 -10.56
N GLN A 293 -5.74 7.84 -11.61
CA GLN A 293 -4.39 8.38 -11.72
C GLN A 293 -4.39 9.91 -11.79
N GLU A 294 -5.21 10.50 -12.65
CA GLU A 294 -5.33 11.96 -12.80
C GLU A 294 -5.91 12.62 -11.53
N ALA A 295 -6.93 12.03 -10.92
CA ALA A 295 -7.48 12.50 -9.66
C ALA A 295 -6.43 12.49 -8.55
N THR A 296 -5.59 11.44 -8.49
CA THR A 296 -4.50 11.35 -7.51
C THR A 296 -3.48 12.48 -7.70
N VAL A 297 -3.05 12.74 -8.93
CA VAL A 297 -2.16 13.88 -9.25
C VAL A 297 -2.81 15.20 -8.82
N SER A 298 -4.04 15.45 -9.27
CA SER A 298 -4.76 16.69 -8.95
C SER A 298 -4.84 16.91 -7.45
N PHE A 299 -5.19 15.88 -6.67
CA PHE A 299 -5.29 16.03 -5.22
C PHE A 299 -3.93 16.29 -4.56
N LEU A 300 -2.87 15.62 -4.99
CA LEU A 300 -1.53 15.84 -4.47
C LEU A 300 -1.03 17.26 -4.76
N GLU A 301 -1.41 17.87 -5.88
CA GLU A 301 -1.03 19.24 -6.25
C GLU A 301 -1.93 20.31 -5.63
N THR A 302 -3.26 20.08 -5.58
CA THR A 302 -4.24 21.14 -5.28
C THR A 302 -5.06 20.92 -4.00
N GLY A 303 -5.07 19.69 -3.47
CA GLY A 303 -5.94 19.28 -2.36
C GLY A 303 -7.40 19.02 -2.82
N ARG A 304 -7.65 18.86 -4.14
CA ARG A 304 -8.96 18.54 -4.71
C ARG A 304 -8.81 17.55 -5.85
N PHE A 305 -9.79 16.68 -6.00
CA PHE A 305 -9.91 15.86 -7.20
C PHE A 305 -10.39 16.72 -8.36
N GLY A 306 -9.55 16.94 -9.37
CA GLY A 306 -9.96 17.62 -10.60
C GLY A 306 -10.96 16.74 -11.37
N GLY A 307 -12.12 17.31 -11.75
CA GLY A 307 -13.17 16.61 -12.46
C GLY A 307 -14.56 17.14 -12.05
N ALA A 308 -15.58 16.97 -12.88
CA ALA A 308 -16.93 17.46 -12.63
C ALA A 308 -17.42 17.04 -11.24
N ALA A 309 -17.93 18.00 -10.49
CA ALA A 309 -18.41 17.82 -9.12
C ALA A 309 -19.26 16.55 -8.98
N ALA A 310 -18.87 15.69 -8.06
CA ALA A 310 -19.76 14.64 -7.59
C ALA A 310 -21.07 15.29 -7.07
N PRO A 311 -22.25 14.67 -7.27
CA PRO A 311 -23.47 15.18 -6.69
C PRO A 311 -23.28 15.31 -5.16
N ALA A 312 -23.78 16.41 -4.62
CA ALA A 312 -23.76 16.68 -3.19
C ALA A 312 -24.36 15.46 -2.43
N PRO A 313 -23.82 15.12 -1.24
CA PRO A 313 -24.44 14.07 -0.43
C PRO A 313 -25.91 14.46 -0.15
N ASP A 314 -26.80 13.50 -0.35
CA ASP A 314 -28.23 13.68 -0.05
C ASP A 314 -28.38 14.20 1.39
N ALA A 315 -29.13 15.27 1.52
CA ALA A 315 -29.53 15.79 2.83
C ALA A 315 -30.29 14.68 3.58
N PRO A 316 -30.14 14.57 4.91
CA PRO A 316 -30.91 13.63 5.68
C PRO A 316 -32.41 13.93 5.47
N PRO A 317 -33.27 12.91 5.44
CA PRO A 317 -34.73 13.13 5.32
C PRO A 317 -35.17 13.98 6.51
N ASP A 318 -35.91 15.04 6.21
CA ASP A 318 -36.56 15.85 7.21
C ASP A 318 -37.47 14.95 8.09
N GLU A 319 -37.34 15.08 9.42
CA GLU A 319 -38.20 14.42 10.42
C GLU A 319 -39.66 14.89 10.34
#